data_53c8bf17d07d5353d4237688d9d181b5
#
_entry.id   53c8bf17d07d5353d4237688d9d181b5
#
_cell.length_a   1.000
_cell.length_b   1.000
_cell.length_c   1.000
_cell.angle_alpha   90.00
_cell.angle_beta   90.00
_cell.angle_gamma   90.00
#
_symmetry.space_group_name_H-M   'P 1'
#
loop_
_entity.id
_entity.type
_entity.pdbx_description
1 polymer ?
#
loop_
_entity_poly.entity_id
_entity_poly.type
_entity_poly.pdbx_seq_one_letter_code
_entity_poly.pdbx_strand_id
1 'polypeptide(L)'
;MLITILGHNVYSLLSFKMSLDTFFYTIRKQFILSSLFKDAKYAKVGKKYFVNPFAPYFPGKYFRRMLENNSVRQYPLKPNYAQISITNVCPCECYHCHVKNTQDRNADLSKEKVLEAIEDIIDAEFLVLFFVGGEPMSRFDDLVEFVKSARCKLDTRIFTSGVGVTTGRLKILKEAGLEGICVSIDHYDEQIHNSQRKNNQAFKSACFTISEAAKMNFYVSAVCCTTGAMARSGEYKKVVDLAESLGAHSIQINEIRPVGRATENGKSNIFLSENDKQMLIDYYKEQNRSNRKIAIVMPWYNEEPEKFGCMATSGQNVYINSKGDVQPCVLLNASLGNIHTQGFKEIWDKFTPLCEHPVRECIVHTLSDRINRSKTHLLPPEETLELWPEFSKMEPIDLFKKIDVKKKGQ
;
A
#
# COMPACT_ATOMS: atom_id res chain seq x y z
N MET A 1 16.41 15.57 -0.32
CA MET A 1 15.03 15.58 -0.84
C MET A 1 14.50 17.00 -1.05
N LEU A 2 14.35 17.83 -0.03
CA LEU A 2 13.85 19.22 -0.15
C LEU A 2 14.62 20.04 -1.20
N ILE A 3 15.94 19.99 -1.22
CA ILE A 3 16.79 20.71 -2.19
C ILE A 3 16.50 20.25 -3.64
N THR A 4 16.26 18.97 -3.85
CA THR A 4 15.98 18.43 -5.19
C THR A 4 14.56 18.80 -5.65
N ILE A 5 13.60 18.82 -4.74
CA ILE A 5 12.24 19.27 -4.99
C ILE A 5 12.24 20.77 -5.32
N LEU A 6 12.93 21.58 -4.54
CA LEU A 6 13.13 23.01 -4.81
C LEU A 6 13.80 23.23 -6.16
N GLY A 7 14.88 22.51 -6.46
CA GLY A 7 15.57 22.60 -7.75
C GLY A 7 14.69 22.26 -8.94
N HIS A 8 13.85 21.22 -8.84
CA HIS A 8 12.90 20.85 -9.88
C HIS A 8 11.83 21.94 -10.10
N ASN A 9 11.28 22.49 -9.03
CA ASN A 9 10.28 23.55 -9.12
C ASN A 9 10.85 24.85 -9.69
N VAL A 10 12.08 25.22 -9.27
CA VAL A 10 12.80 26.37 -9.83
C VAL A 10 13.08 26.17 -11.32
N TYR A 11 13.56 24.99 -11.73
CA TYR A 11 13.77 24.68 -13.14
C TYR A 11 12.47 24.76 -13.96
N SER A 12 11.37 24.22 -13.43
CA SER A 12 10.06 24.25 -14.10
C SER A 12 9.53 25.65 -14.25
N LEU A 13 9.74 26.53 -13.26
CA LEU A 13 9.42 27.95 -13.34
C LEU A 13 10.27 28.68 -14.38
N LEU A 14 11.61 28.50 -14.33
CA LEU A 14 12.54 29.16 -15.25
C LEU A 14 12.39 28.69 -16.71
N SER A 15 11.91 27.46 -16.93
CA SER A 15 11.59 26.93 -18.25
C SER A 15 10.19 27.27 -18.76
N PHE A 16 9.47 28.16 -18.08
CA PHE A 16 8.07 28.57 -18.41
C PHE A 16 7.06 27.42 -18.44
N LYS A 17 7.38 26.30 -17.82
CA LYS A 17 6.51 25.13 -17.69
C LYS A 17 5.51 25.27 -16.53
N MET A 18 5.68 26.29 -15.69
CA MET A 18 4.88 26.53 -14.49
C MET A 18 4.68 28.04 -14.28
N SER A 19 3.46 28.44 -13.90
CA SER A 19 3.19 29.82 -13.50
C SER A 19 3.75 30.15 -12.11
N LEU A 20 3.97 31.42 -11.80
CA LEU A 20 4.40 31.88 -10.48
C LEU A 20 3.43 31.41 -9.37
N ASP A 21 2.12 31.51 -9.59
CA ASP A 21 1.11 31.06 -8.63
C ASP A 21 1.20 29.55 -8.37
N THR A 22 1.37 28.75 -9.43
CA THR A 22 1.58 27.30 -9.32
C THR A 22 2.88 26.99 -8.58
N PHE A 23 3.95 27.76 -8.83
CA PHE A 23 5.22 27.62 -8.13
C PHE A 23 5.06 27.84 -6.62
N PHE A 24 4.50 28.97 -6.19
CA PHE A 24 4.31 29.26 -4.78
C PHE A 24 3.35 28.28 -4.11
N TYR A 25 2.29 27.86 -4.78
CA TYR A 25 1.39 26.82 -4.30
C TYR A 25 2.13 25.49 -4.08
N THR A 26 2.94 25.07 -5.07
CA THR A 26 3.70 23.83 -5.00
C THR A 26 4.72 23.86 -3.86
N ILE A 27 5.45 24.96 -3.71
CA ILE A 27 6.41 25.14 -2.60
C ILE A 27 5.68 25.05 -1.25
N ARG A 28 4.58 25.79 -1.08
CA ARG A 28 3.79 25.75 0.16
C ARG A 28 3.29 24.34 0.45
N LYS A 29 2.74 23.64 -0.55
CA LYS A 29 2.27 22.26 -0.44
C LYS A 29 3.40 21.31 -0.03
N GLN A 30 4.59 21.46 -0.64
CA GLN A 30 5.77 20.64 -0.30
C GLN A 30 6.26 20.88 1.13
N PHE A 31 6.24 22.11 1.63
CA PHE A 31 6.55 22.40 3.03
C PHE A 31 5.56 21.72 3.98
N ILE A 32 4.26 21.81 3.70
CA ILE A 32 3.23 21.15 4.51
C ILE A 32 3.42 19.62 4.47
N LEU A 33 3.60 19.03 3.28
CA LEU A 33 3.84 17.59 3.13
C LEU A 33 5.11 17.16 3.85
N SER A 34 6.21 17.92 3.75
CA SER A 34 7.45 17.58 4.44
C SER A 34 7.30 17.61 5.96
N SER A 35 6.42 18.47 6.50
CA SER A 35 6.13 18.49 7.93
C SER A 35 5.41 17.23 8.43
N LEU A 36 4.58 16.61 7.57
CA LEU A 36 3.91 15.34 7.88
C LEU A 36 4.87 14.16 7.96
N PHE A 37 5.99 14.24 7.24
CA PHE A 37 7.04 13.21 7.21
C PHE A 37 8.25 13.55 8.09
N LYS A 38 8.16 14.56 8.97
CA LYS A 38 9.28 14.98 9.82
C LYS A 38 9.88 13.86 10.68
N ASP A 39 9.05 12.89 11.05
CA ASP A 39 9.43 11.73 11.84
C ASP A 39 9.70 10.47 10.99
N ALA A 40 9.60 10.57 9.68
CA ALA A 40 9.87 9.44 8.79
C ALA A 40 11.37 9.29 8.56
N LYS A 41 11.84 8.05 8.63
CA LYS A 41 13.19 7.66 8.22
C LYS A 41 13.16 7.11 6.79
N TYR A 42 14.16 7.49 6.00
CA TYR A 42 14.30 6.97 4.64
C TYR A 42 15.15 5.71 4.64
N ALA A 43 14.62 4.65 4.05
CA ALA A 43 15.38 3.44 3.77
C ALA A 43 16.31 3.65 2.57
N LYS A 44 17.57 3.22 2.68
CA LYS A 44 18.57 3.38 1.60
C LYS A 44 18.93 2.02 1.02
N VAL A 45 18.84 1.88 -0.31
CA VAL A 45 19.26 0.68 -1.07
C VAL A 45 20.15 1.11 -2.24
N GLY A 46 21.43 0.88 -2.14
CA GLY A 46 22.38 1.42 -3.10
C GLY A 46 22.31 2.94 -3.21
N LYS A 47 21.94 3.45 -4.39
CA LYS A 47 21.73 4.90 -4.65
C LYS A 47 20.26 5.34 -4.53
N LYS A 48 19.35 4.43 -4.19
CA LYS A 48 17.91 4.69 -4.08
C LYS A 48 17.51 4.93 -2.63
N TYR A 49 16.54 5.84 -2.41
CA TYR A 49 15.93 6.12 -1.12
C TYR A 49 14.44 5.87 -1.20
N PHE A 50 13.89 5.20 -0.19
CA PHE A 50 12.48 4.85 -0.07
C PHE A 50 11.91 5.50 1.18
N VAL A 51 10.82 6.26 1.03
CA VAL A 51 10.08 6.86 2.16
C VAL A 51 9.22 5.79 2.83
N ASN A 52 8.53 5.03 2.00
CA ASN A 52 7.68 3.91 2.39
C ASN A 52 7.48 2.97 1.18
N PRO A 53 6.88 1.78 1.37
CA PRO A 53 6.65 0.85 0.26
C PRO A 53 5.65 1.32 -0.79
N PHE A 54 4.81 2.32 -0.51
CA PHE A 54 3.73 2.76 -1.39
C PHE A 54 4.09 3.98 -2.25
N ALA A 55 5.26 4.57 -2.03
CA ALA A 55 5.79 5.67 -2.82
C ALA A 55 6.94 5.20 -3.73
N PRO A 56 7.12 5.81 -4.92
CA PRO A 56 8.27 5.54 -5.76
C PRO A 56 9.58 5.89 -5.05
N TYR A 57 10.68 5.23 -5.42
CA TYR A 57 11.99 5.56 -4.88
C TYR A 57 12.57 6.88 -5.45
N PHE A 58 13.39 7.54 -4.63
CA PHE A 58 14.14 8.73 -4.99
C PHE A 58 15.66 8.41 -5.06
N PRO A 59 16.43 8.99 -6.02
CA PRO A 59 15.95 9.68 -7.23
C PRO A 59 15.44 8.69 -8.27
N GLY A 60 14.33 9.02 -8.92
CA GLY A 60 13.73 8.18 -9.95
C GLY A 60 12.70 8.94 -10.79
N LYS A 61 12.41 8.41 -11.99
CA LYS A 61 11.45 9.05 -12.91
C LYS A 61 10.03 9.06 -12.35
N TYR A 62 9.63 8.01 -11.65
CA TYR A 62 8.30 7.90 -11.04
C TYR A 62 8.15 8.85 -9.85
N PHE A 63 9.23 9.03 -9.06
CA PHE A 63 9.24 10.02 -7.99
C PHE A 63 9.11 11.45 -8.56
N ARG A 64 9.79 11.75 -9.67
CA ARG A 64 9.65 13.04 -10.36
C ARG A 64 8.20 13.25 -10.81
N ARG A 65 7.59 12.23 -11.45
CA ARG A 65 6.19 12.28 -11.87
C ARG A 65 5.24 12.46 -10.68
N MET A 66 5.51 11.81 -9.55
CA MET A 66 4.75 12.03 -8.31
C MET A 66 4.81 13.49 -7.86
N LEU A 67 5.97 14.14 -7.95
CA LEU A 67 6.11 15.57 -7.64
C LEU A 67 5.32 16.43 -8.63
N GLU A 68 5.40 16.14 -9.92
CA GLU A 68 4.63 16.82 -10.97
C GLU A 68 3.12 16.68 -10.74
N ASN A 69 2.64 15.47 -10.49
CA ASN A 69 1.24 15.19 -10.17
C ASN A 69 0.78 15.96 -8.92
N ASN A 70 1.63 16.07 -7.91
CA ASN A 70 1.34 16.82 -6.70
C ASN A 70 1.42 18.34 -6.85
N SER A 71 1.98 18.87 -7.94
CA SER A 71 2.04 20.30 -8.20
C SER A 71 0.74 20.87 -8.78
N VAL A 72 -0.18 20.01 -9.22
CA VAL A 72 -1.44 20.43 -9.86
C VAL A 72 -2.54 20.59 -8.80
N ARG A 73 -3.32 21.69 -8.92
CA ARG A 73 -4.54 21.94 -8.12
C ARG A 73 -5.73 21.25 -8.77
N GLN A 74 -5.69 19.92 -8.82
CA GLN A 74 -6.72 19.18 -9.54
C GLN A 74 -7.31 18.08 -8.66
N TYR A 75 -8.64 17.97 -8.66
CA TYR A 75 -9.37 16.82 -8.18
C TYR A 75 -10.06 16.13 -9.35
N PRO A 76 -10.14 14.80 -9.34
CA PRO A 76 -9.53 13.88 -8.36
C PRO A 76 -8.01 13.98 -8.36
N LEU A 77 -7.39 13.55 -7.25
CA LEU A 77 -5.94 13.45 -7.15
C LEU A 77 -5.42 12.43 -8.17
N LYS A 78 -4.23 12.67 -8.71
CA LYS A 78 -3.61 11.72 -9.64
C LYS A 78 -3.29 10.39 -8.94
N PRO A 79 -3.45 9.25 -9.64
CA PRO A 79 -3.17 7.92 -9.10
C PRO A 79 -1.74 7.80 -8.58
N ASN A 80 -1.56 7.03 -7.52
CA ASN A 80 -0.26 6.76 -6.92
C ASN A 80 0.13 5.29 -7.03
N TYR A 81 -0.65 4.37 -6.44
CA TYR A 81 -0.33 2.95 -6.50
C TYR A 81 -1.55 2.07 -6.80
N ALA A 82 -1.28 0.99 -7.51
CA ALA A 82 -2.23 -0.07 -7.78
C ALA A 82 -1.76 -1.39 -7.16
N GLN A 83 -2.70 -2.24 -6.80
CA GLN A 83 -2.44 -3.61 -6.36
C GLN A 83 -3.27 -4.57 -7.22
N ILE A 84 -2.66 -5.63 -7.74
CA ILE A 84 -3.36 -6.71 -8.45
C ILE A 84 -3.15 -8.01 -7.69
N SER A 85 -4.25 -8.64 -7.29
CA SER A 85 -4.23 -10.01 -6.79
C SER A 85 -4.16 -10.97 -7.97
N ILE A 86 -2.96 -11.50 -8.22
CA ILE A 86 -2.74 -12.39 -9.37
C ILE A 86 -3.22 -13.82 -9.13
N THR A 87 -3.48 -14.19 -7.88
CA THR A 87 -4.02 -15.50 -7.48
C THR A 87 -4.67 -15.43 -6.11
N ASN A 88 -5.65 -16.29 -5.86
CA ASN A 88 -6.21 -16.49 -4.53
C ASN A 88 -5.62 -17.72 -3.80
N VAL A 89 -4.76 -18.49 -4.47
CA VAL A 89 -4.06 -19.62 -3.89
C VAL A 89 -3.00 -19.14 -2.91
N CYS A 90 -3.00 -19.71 -1.71
CA CYS A 90 -2.03 -19.38 -0.66
C CYS A 90 -1.71 -20.61 0.17
N PRO A 91 -0.41 -20.89 0.47
CA PRO A 91 -0.03 -21.98 1.37
C PRO A 91 -0.26 -21.64 2.85
N CYS A 92 -0.76 -20.45 3.17
CA CYS A 92 -1.05 -19.96 4.51
C CYS A 92 -2.54 -19.73 4.72
N GLU A 93 -3.00 -19.90 5.97
CA GLU A 93 -4.38 -19.60 6.40
C GLU A 93 -4.39 -18.65 7.60
N CYS A 94 -3.77 -17.47 7.42
CA CYS A 94 -3.62 -16.48 8.48
C CYS A 94 -4.95 -16.06 9.08
N TYR A 95 -5.01 -15.94 10.42
CA TYR A 95 -6.24 -15.55 11.13
C TYR A 95 -6.71 -14.11 10.85
N HIS A 96 -5.79 -13.26 10.42
CA HIS A 96 -6.05 -11.85 10.11
C HIS A 96 -6.19 -11.55 8.61
N CYS A 97 -6.21 -12.59 7.77
CA CYS A 97 -6.22 -12.41 6.31
C CYS A 97 -7.50 -11.71 5.86
N HIS A 98 -7.35 -10.60 5.14
CA HIS A 98 -8.48 -9.85 4.58
C HIS A 98 -9.13 -10.55 3.39
N VAL A 99 -8.43 -11.49 2.76
CA VAL A 99 -8.92 -12.32 1.64
C VAL A 99 -9.27 -13.71 2.16
N LYS A 100 -10.41 -14.27 1.74
CA LYS A 100 -10.70 -15.70 1.93
C LYS A 100 -9.98 -16.49 0.85
N ASN A 101 -8.77 -16.98 1.16
CA ASN A 101 -7.96 -17.76 0.21
C ASN A 101 -8.66 -19.07 -0.17
N THR A 102 -8.45 -19.52 -1.39
CA THR A 102 -8.84 -20.84 -1.87
C THR A 102 -7.61 -21.55 -2.46
N GLN A 103 -7.70 -22.86 -2.63
CA GLN A 103 -6.72 -23.64 -3.41
C GLN A 103 -7.16 -23.79 -4.88
N ASP A 104 -8.33 -23.28 -5.24
CA ASP A 104 -8.87 -23.32 -6.58
C ASP A 104 -8.36 -22.12 -7.42
N ARG A 105 -7.50 -22.41 -8.40
CA ARG A 105 -7.00 -21.42 -9.37
C ARG A 105 -7.98 -21.10 -10.48
N ASN A 106 -9.03 -21.92 -10.69
CA ASN A 106 -9.98 -21.70 -11.78
C ASN A 106 -10.79 -20.40 -11.59
N ALA A 107 -10.82 -19.88 -10.36
CA ALA A 107 -11.47 -18.60 -10.06
C ALA A 107 -10.54 -17.39 -10.22
N ASP A 108 -9.25 -17.60 -10.52
CA ASP A 108 -8.28 -16.51 -10.70
C ASP A 108 -8.40 -15.90 -12.10
N LEU A 109 -8.01 -14.63 -12.22
CA LEU A 109 -7.86 -13.96 -13.51
C LEU A 109 -6.92 -14.75 -14.42
N SER A 110 -7.26 -14.88 -15.71
CA SER A 110 -6.34 -15.44 -16.69
C SER A 110 -5.07 -14.58 -16.80
N LYS A 111 -4.00 -15.15 -17.34
CA LYS A 111 -2.76 -14.42 -17.58
C LYS A 111 -2.99 -13.19 -18.47
N GLU A 112 -3.76 -13.37 -19.53
CA GLU A 112 -4.09 -12.32 -20.50
C GLU A 112 -4.85 -11.17 -19.82
N LYS A 113 -5.82 -11.50 -18.95
CA LYS A 113 -6.57 -10.47 -18.20
C LYS A 113 -5.70 -9.69 -17.22
N VAL A 114 -4.72 -10.34 -16.56
CA VAL A 114 -3.77 -9.62 -15.71
C VAL A 114 -2.88 -8.71 -16.54
N LEU A 115 -2.40 -9.16 -17.71
CA LEU A 115 -1.58 -8.33 -18.61
C LEU A 115 -2.37 -7.12 -19.14
N GLU A 116 -3.64 -7.31 -19.53
CA GLU A 116 -4.54 -6.23 -19.91
C GLU A 116 -4.71 -5.22 -18.77
N ALA A 117 -4.99 -5.69 -17.55
CA ALA A 117 -5.11 -4.82 -16.38
C ALA A 117 -3.81 -4.04 -16.06
N ILE A 118 -2.64 -4.63 -16.32
CA ILE A 118 -1.35 -3.93 -16.16
C ILE A 118 -1.23 -2.78 -17.16
N GLU A 119 -1.58 -2.98 -18.43
CA GLU A 119 -1.54 -1.90 -19.44
C GLU A 119 -2.56 -0.80 -19.09
N ASP A 120 -3.77 -1.16 -18.68
CA ASP A 120 -4.78 -0.18 -18.23
C ASP A 120 -4.28 0.66 -17.03
N ILE A 121 -3.58 0.03 -16.07
CA ILE A 121 -2.98 0.72 -14.91
C ILE A 121 -1.86 1.67 -15.37
N ILE A 122 -1.07 1.29 -16.37
CA ILE A 122 -0.04 2.13 -16.96
C ILE A 122 -0.69 3.35 -17.64
N ASP A 123 -1.73 3.13 -18.43
CA ASP A 123 -2.45 4.18 -19.16
C ASP A 123 -3.20 5.14 -18.21
N ALA A 124 -3.68 4.63 -17.06
CA ALA A 124 -4.25 5.44 -16.00
C ALA A 124 -3.21 6.21 -15.16
N GLU A 125 -1.91 6.11 -15.53
CA GLU A 125 -0.82 6.87 -14.94
C GLU A 125 -0.46 6.55 -13.49
N PHE A 126 -0.74 5.34 -13.00
CA PHE A 126 -0.22 4.88 -11.73
C PHE A 126 1.32 4.86 -11.71
N LEU A 127 1.91 4.93 -10.53
CA LEU A 127 3.37 5.05 -10.35
C LEU A 127 4.00 3.77 -9.80
N VAL A 128 3.30 3.09 -8.89
CA VAL A 128 3.74 1.87 -8.23
C VAL A 128 2.72 0.77 -8.46
N LEU A 129 3.18 -0.43 -8.80
CA LEU A 129 2.34 -1.62 -8.93
C LEU A 129 2.80 -2.71 -7.98
N PHE A 130 1.86 -3.20 -7.17
CA PHE A 130 2.08 -4.37 -6.33
C PHE A 130 1.40 -5.59 -6.92
N PHE A 131 2.14 -6.66 -7.07
CA PHE A 131 1.56 -7.98 -7.27
C PHE A 131 1.32 -8.61 -5.90
N VAL A 132 0.07 -8.91 -5.63
CA VAL A 132 -0.42 -9.45 -4.37
C VAL A 132 -1.32 -10.66 -4.63
N GLY A 133 -2.07 -11.10 -3.64
CA GLY A 133 -3.05 -12.15 -3.80
C GLY A 133 -3.16 -13.01 -2.57
N GLY A 134 -3.32 -14.32 -2.76
CA GLY A 134 -3.01 -15.30 -1.77
C GLY A 134 -1.50 -15.29 -1.52
N GLU A 135 -0.74 -16.04 -2.32
CA GLU A 135 0.73 -15.98 -2.37
C GLU A 135 1.20 -15.84 -3.83
N PRO A 136 1.75 -14.69 -4.24
CA PRO A 136 2.17 -14.49 -5.63
C PRO A 136 3.19 -15.51 -6.13
N MET A 137 4.04 -16.03 -5.25
CA MET A 137 5.03 -17.05 -5.59
C MET A 137 4.40 -18.41 -5.97
N SER A 138 3.10 -18.61 -5.67
CA SER A 138 2.34 -19.79 -6.14
C SER A 138 2.04 -19.73 -7.64
N ARG A 139 2.16 -18.54 -8.25
CA ARG A 139 1.97 -18.29 -9.69
C ARG A 139 3.24 -17.69 -10.31
N PHE A 140 4.38 -18.30 -9.99
CA PHE A 140 5.70 -17.71 -10.22
C PHE A 140 6.00 -17.38 -11.70
N ASP A 141 5.72 -18.30 -12.62
CA ASP A 141 6.07 -18.12 -14.04
C ASP A 141 5.30 -16.94 -14.65
N ASP A 142 4.00 -16.85 -14.37
CA ASP A 142 3.19 -15.71 -14.78
C ASP A 142 3.64 -14.41 -14.08
N LEU A 143 3.98 -14.47 -12.77
CA LEU A 143 4.50 -13.31 -12.04
C LEU A 143 5.73 -12.72 -12.71
N VAL A 144 6.65 -13.56 -13.20
CA VAL A 144 7.85 -13.10 -13.94
C VAL A 144 7.45 -12.32 -15.19
N GLU A 145 6.45 -12.80 -15.93
CA GLU A 145 5.96 -12.12 -17.13
C GLU A 145 5.23 -10.82 -16.80
N PHE A 146 4.43 -10.78 -15.73
CA PHE A 146 3.76 -9.57 -15.25
C PHE A 146 4.77 -8.49 -14.83
N VAL A 147 5.83 -8.88 -14.12
CA VAL A 147 6.92 -7.95 -13.77
C VAL A 147 7.61 -7.42 -15.02
N LYS A 148 7.88 -8.28 -16.02
CA LYS A 148 8.49 -7.87 -17.30
C LYS A 148 7.59 -6.89 -18.07
N SER A 149 6.29 -7.09 -18.14
CA SER A 149 5.36 -6.21 -18.86
C SER A 149 5.30 -4.81 -18.24
N ALA A 150 5.39 -4.72 -16.91
CA ALA A 150 5.41 -3.46 -16.16
C ALA A 150 6.80 -2.79 -16.11
N ARG A 151 7.86 -3.51 -16.52
CA ARG A 151 9.24 -3.02 -16.45
C ARG A 151 9.42 -1.69 -17.19
N CYS A 152 10.12 -0.77 -16.55
CA CYS A 152 10.34 0.58 -17.08
C CYS A 152 9.06 1.43 -17.30
N LYS A 153 7.88 0.93 -16.96
CA LYS A 153 6.61 1.65 -17.01
C LYS A 153 6.08 1.98 -15.61
N LEU A 154 6.35 1.11 -14.62
CA LEU A 154 5.95 1.24 -13.22
C LEU A 154 7.08 0.83 -12.26
N ASP A 155 7.07 1.32 -11.02
CA ASP A 155 7.87 0.78 -9.90
C ASP A 155 7.15 -0.47 -9.37
N THR A 156 7.71 -1.66 -9.58
CA THR A 156 7.02 -2.92 -9.28
C THR A 156 7.49 -3.56 -7.99
N ARG A 157 6.55 -4.09 -7.21
CA ARG A 157 6.79 -4.73 -5.90
C ARG A 157 5.85 -5.92 -5.69
N ILE A 158 6.22 -6.81 -4.76
CA ILE A 158 5.35 -7.91 -4.33
C ILE A 158 5.14 -7.88 -2.83
N PHE A 159 3.98 -8.40 -2.38
CA PHE A 159 3.78 -8.85 -1.01
C PHE A 159 3.81 -10.38 -0.98
N THR A 160 4.60 -10.97 -0.09
CA THR A 160 4.78 -12.42 0.00
C THR A 160 4.92 -12.89 1.45
N SER A 161 4.50 -14.10 1.72
CA SER A 161 4.83 -14.81 2.96
C SER A 161 6.27 -15.34 2.98
N GLY A 162 6.94 -15.33 1.81
CA GLY A 162 8.24 -15.95 1.60
C GLY A 162 8.17 -17.43 1.21
N VAL A 163 7.03 -18.10 1.41
CA VAL A 163 6.88 -19.51 1.06
C VAL A 163 7.00 -19.68 -0.46
N GLY A 164 7.87 -20.60 -0.86
CA GLY A 164 8.17 -20.85 -2.28
C GLY A 164 9.27 -19.96 -2.86
N VAL A 165 9.82 -19.02 -2.09
CA VAL A 165 10.98 -18.21 -2.49
C VAL A 165 12.26 -19.04 -2.44
N THR A 166 13.09 -18.90 -3.49
CA THR A 166 14.45 -19.45 -3.56
C THR A 166 15.40 -18.40 -4.10
N THR A 167 16.71 -18.58 -3.88
CA THR A 167 17.74 -17.69 -4.45
C THR A 167 17.61 -17.57 -5.98
N GLY A 168 17.34 -18.70 -6.67
CA GLY A 168 17.14 -18.71 -8.13
C GLY A 168 15.92 -17.87 -8.57
N ARG A 169 14.79 -18.02 -7.89
CA ARG A 169 13.58 -17.25 -8.16
C ARG A 169 13.76 -15.76 -7.91
N LEU A 170 14.49 -15.39 -6.85
CA LEU A 170 14.83 -13.98 -6.59
C LEU A 170 15.69 -13.39 -7.71
N LYS A 171 16.68 -14.11 -8.21
CA LYS A 171 17.50 -13.68 -9.36
C LYS A 171 16.64 -13.40 -10.59
N ILE A 172 15.76 -14.34 -10.95
CA ILE A 172 14.84 -14.20 -12.09
C ILE A 172 13.95 -12.98 -11.94
N LEU A 173 13.36 -12.74 -10.76
CA LEU A 173 12.53 -11.57 -10.50
C LEU A 173 13.34 -10.26 -10.57
N LYS A 174 14.59 -10.27 -10.10
CA LYS A 174 15.49 -9.11 -10.21
C LYS A 174 15.80 -8.77 -11.68
N GLU A 175 16.10 -9.78 -12.48
CA GLU A 175 16.35 -9.65 -13.91
C GLU A 175 15.09 -9.20 -14.67
N ALA A 176 13.90 -9.68 -14.25
CA ALA A 176 12.63 -9.23 -14.78
C ALA A 176 12.35 -7.75 -14.51
N GLY A 177 12.95 -7.17 -13.46
CA GLY A 177 12.81 -5.74 -13.12
C GLY A 177 12.04 -5.46 -11.85
N LEU A 178 11.81 -6.45 -10.98
CA LEU A 178 11.19 -6.25 -9.67
C LEU A 178 12.08 -5.35 -8.79
N GLU A 179 11.51 -4.31 -8.22
CA GLU A 179 12.24 -3.32 -7.40
C GLU A 179 12.18 -3.60 -5.91
N GLY A 180 11.06 -4.12 -5.42
CA GLY A 180 10.88 -4.30 -3.97
C GLY A 180 10.08 -5.53 -3.59
N ILE A 181 10.35 -6.01 -2.37
CA ILE A 181 9.70 -7.18 -1.78
C ILE A 181 9.23 -6.82 -0.36
N CYS A 182 7.93 -6.94 -0.13
CA CYS A 182 7.31 -6.80 1.17
C CYS A 182 7.08 -8.20 1.75
N VAL A 183 7.80 -8.56 2.81
CA VAL A 183 7.80 -9.91 3.38
C VAL A 183 7.08 -9.93 4.71
N SER A 184 6.07 -10.77 4.80
CA SER A 184 5.26 -10.89 6.01
C SER A 184 5.99 -11.63 7.13
N ILE A 185 6.16 -10.99 8.28
CA ILE A 185 6.71 -11.56 9.50
C ILE A 185 6.00 -10.96 10.72
N ASP A 186 5.06 -11.71 11.31
CA ASP A 186 4.17 -11.18 12.36
C ASP A 186 4.70 -11.40 13.77
N HIS A 187 5.65 -12.28 13.96
CA HIS A 187 6.21 -12.58 15.27
C HIS A 187 7.70 -12.97 15.17
N TYR A 188 8.49 -12.70 16.23
CA TYR A 188 9.91 -13.06 16.33
C TYR A 188 10.12 -14.53 16.70
N ASP A 189 9.13 -15.16 17.33
CA ASP A 189 9.13 -16.58 17.68
C ASP A 189 8.55 -17.41 16.53
N GLU A 190 9.30 -18.44 16.11
CA GLU A 190 8.94 -19.32 14.99
C GLU A 190 7.61 -20.02 15.20
N GLN A 191 7.37 -20.56 16.41
CA GLN A 191 6.18 -21.36 16.69
C GLN A 191 4.92 -20.49 16.65
N ILE A 192 5.00 -19.29 17.24
CA ILE A 192 3.90 -18.34 17.25
C ILE A 192 3.61 -17.85 15.84
N HIS A 193 4.63 -17.44 15.09
CA HIS A 193 4.46 -17.00 13.71
C HIS A 193 3.82 -18.09 12.82
N ASN A 194 4.34 -19.32 12.89
CA ASN A 194 3.85 -20.44 12.11
C ASN A 194 2.39 -20.79 12.49
N SER A 195 2.07 -20.76 13.78
CA SER A 195 0.69 -20.97 14.27
C SER A 195 -0.26 -19.91 13.76
N GLN A 196 0.13 -18.62 13.77
CA GLN A 196 -0.67 -17.51 13.27
C GLN A 196 -0.95 -17.62 11.76
N ARG A 197 0.01 -18.16 11.00
CA ARG A 197 -0.09 -18.34 9.55
C ARG A 197 -0.57 -19.73 9.14
N LYS A 198 -0.72 -20.65 10.10
CA LYS A 198 -1.04 -22.07 9.87
C LYS A 198 -0.14 -22.71 8.81
N ASN A 199 1.16 -22.41 8.87
CA ASN A 199 2.16 -22.97 7.98
C ASN A 199 3.51 -23.08 8.69
N ASN A 200 4.00 -24.32 8.86
CA ASN A 200 5.22 -24.63 9.61
C ASN A 200 6.52 -24.15 8.94
N GLN A 201 6.46 -23.68 7.70
CA GLN A 201 7.62 -23.14 6.97
C GLN A 201 7.60 -21.61 6.89
N ALA A 202 6.51 -20.96 7.31
CA ALA A 202 6.31 -19.53 7.07
C ALA A 202 7.43 -18.68 7.69
N PHE A 203 7.83 -18.95 8.92
CA PHE A 203 8.89 -18.19 9.61
C PHE A 203 10.25 -18.30 8.91
N LYS A 204 10.70 -19.53 8.65
CA LYS A 204 11.98 -19.79 8.00
C LYS A 204 12.02 -19.19 6.59
N SER A 205 10.92 -19.34 5.85
CA SER A 205 10.77 -18.77 4.51
C SER A 205 10.80 -17.23 4.52
N ALA A 206 10.15 -16.59 5.48
CA ALA A 206 10.19 -15.15 5.64
C ALA A 206 11.60 -14.66 5.98
N CYS A 207 12.26 -15.24 6.99
CA CYS A 207 13.63 -14.90 7.37
C CYS A 207 14.62 -15.08 6.22
N PHE A 208 14.53 -16.20 5.50
CA PHE A 208 15.34 -16.48 4.31
C PHE A 208 15.12 -15.41 3.24
N THR A 209 13.84 -15.10 2.93
CA THR A 209 13.49 -14.15 1.88
C THR A 209 14.00 -12.75 2.21
N ILE A 210 13.83 -12.27 3.45
CA ILE A 210 14.34 -10.96 3.88
C ILE A 210 15.85 -10.89 3.66
N SER A 211 16.60 -11.88 4.18
CA SER A 211 18.06 -11.88 4.09
C SER A 211 18.58 -11.98 2.66
N GLU A 212 18.04 -12.90 1.85
CA GLU A 212 18.52 -13.10 0.48
C GLU A 212 18.16 -11.93 -0.44
N ALA A 213 16.93 -11.41 -0.33
CA ALA A 213 16.51 -10.26 -1.12
C ALA A 213 17.32 -8.99 -0.79
N ALA A 214 17.66 -8.77 0.48
CA ALA A 214 18.52 -7.65 0.91
C ALA A 214 19.93 -7.75 0.29
N LYS A 215 20.55 -8.94 0.31
CA LYS A 215 21.85 -9.19 -0.33
C LYS A 215 21.83 -8.92 -1.83
N MET A 216 20.68 -9.13 -2.50
CA MET A 216 20.50 -8.88 -3.93
C MET A 216 20.10 -7.44 -4.24
N ASN A 217 20.19 -6.53 -3.29
CA ASN A 217 19.80 -5.11 -3.45
C ASN A 217 18.34 -4.92 -3.93
N PHE A 218 17.41 -5.75 -3.49
CA PHE A 218 16.00 -5.38 -3.51
C PHE A 218 15.73 -4.37 -2.40
N TYR A 219 14.74 -3.51 -2.59
CA TYR A 219 14.12 -2.86 -1.46
C TYR A 219 13.31 -3.91 -0.68
N VAL A 220 13.68 -4.17 0.57
CA VAL A 220 13.02 -5.16 1.43
C VAL A 220 12.30 -4.45 2.56
N SER A 221 10.99 -4.64 2.63
CA SER A 221 10.16 -4.19 3.74
C SER A 221 9.58 -5.40 4.47
N ALA A 222 9.93 -5.59 5.73
CA ALA A 222 9.20 -6.53 6.58
C ALA A 222 7.78 -6.01 6.84
N VAL A 223 6.80 -6.90 7.01
CA VAL A 223 5.39 -6.54 7.25
C VAL A 223 4.88 -7.30 8.45
N CYS A 224 4.51 -6.58 9.50
CA CYS A 224 4.01 -7.13 10.75
C CYS A 224 2.57 -6.64 10.99
N CYS A 225 1.62 -7.57 11.05
CA CYS A 225 0.26 -7.30 11.49
C CYS A 225 0.23 -7.34 13.04
N THR A 226 0.20 -6.17 13.66
CA THR A 226 0.33 -6.02 15.11
C THR A 226 -1.03 -6.10 15.79
N THR A 227 -1.15 -6.97 16.79
CA THR A 227 -2.35 -7.06 17.64
C THR A 227 -2.26 -6.12 18.84
N GLY A 228 -3.41 -5.80 19.45
CA GLY A 228 -3.43 -5.05 20.70
C GLY A 228 -2.64 -5.75 21.82
N ALA A 229 -2.65 -7.10 21.86
CA ALA A 229 -1.83 -7.86 22.80
C ALA A 229 -0.33 -7.64 22.58
N MET A 230 0.14 -7.68 21.33
CA MET A 230 1.54 -7.41 20.99
C MET A 230 1.95 -5.97 21.27
N ALA A 231 1.05 -5.01 21.05
CA ALA A 231 1.31 -3.61 21.37
C ALA A 231 1.57 -3.44 22.88
N ARG A 232 0.68 -3.99 23.71
CA ARG A 232 0.77 -3.89 25.18
C ARG A 232 1.95 -4.67 25.77
N SER A 233 2.28 -5.85 25.23
CA SER A 233 3.45 -6.65 25.70
C SER A 233 4.78 -6.10 25.19
N GLY A 234 4.79 -5.28 24.15
CA GLY A 234 6.00 -4.78 23.50
C GLY A 234 6.70 -5.80 22.58
N GLU A 235 6.09 -6.93 22.29
CA GLU A 235 6.67 -7.98 21.44
C GLU A 235 6.95 -7.52 20.01
N TYR A 236 6.19 -6.56 19.48
CA TYR A 236 6.45 -5.96 18.17
C TYR A 236 7.86 -5.36 18.07
N LYS A 237 8.46 -4.90 19.18
CA LYS A 237 9.84 -4.38 19.22
C LYS A 237 10.85 -5.45 18.84
N LYS A 238 10.66 -6.69 19.31
CA LYS A 238 11.51 -7.83 18.96
C LYS A 238 11.35 -8.22 17.48
N VAL A 239 10.15 -8.02 16.89
CA VAL A 239 9.95 -8.23 15.44
C VAL A 239 10.72 -7.18 14.64
N VAL A 240 10.76 -5.94 15.09
CA VAL A 240 11.57 -4.87 14.49
C VAL A 240 13.06 -5.22 14.57
N ASP A 241 13.54 -5.68 15.74
CA ASP A 241 14.93 -6.08 15.93
C ASP A 241 15.32 -7.26 15.03
N LEU A 242 14.43 -8.25 14.89
CA LEU A 242 14.63 -9.38 13.99
C LEU A 242 14.71 -8.91 12.54
N ALA A 243 13.76 -8.10 12.09
CA ALA A 243 13.75 -7.58 10.72
C ALA A 243 15.03 -6.79 10.38
N GLU A 244 15.50 -5.96 11.32
CA GLU A 244 16.75 -5.22 11.19
C GLU A 244 17.97 -6.16 11.10
N SER A 245 18.03 -7.17 11.95
CA SER A 245 19.12 -8.16 11.96
C SER A 245 19.19 -8.99 10.68
N LEU A 246 18.04 -9.23 10.03
CA LEU A 246 17.93 -9.92 8.74
C LEU A 246 18.28 -9.01 7.55
N GLY A 247 18.48 -7.72 7.77
CA GLY A 247 18.84 -6.76 6.74
C GLY A 247 17.64 -6.12 6.03
N ALA A 248 16.43 -6.19 6.59
CA ALA A 248 15.31 -5.42 6.07
C ALA A 248 15.61 -3.91 6.09
N HIS A 249 15.22 -3.21 5.04
CA HIS A 249 15.43 -1.76 4.92
C HIS A 249 14.34 -0.97 5.63
N SER A 250 13.15 -1.54 5.71
CA SER A 250 12.03 -0.99 6.50
C SER A 250 11.17 -2.09 7.09
N ILE A 251 10.37 -1.74 8.09
CA ILE A 251 9.30 -2.58 8.60
C ILE A 251 8.00 -1.81 8.64
N GLN A 252 6.93 -2.42 8.12
CA GLN A 252 5.57 -1.93 8.26
C GLN A 252 4.95 -2.53 9.52
N ILE A 253 4.51 -1.68 10.44
CA ILE A 253 3.69 -2.06 11.60
C ILE A 253 2.25 -1.78 11.21
N ASN A 254 1.52 -2.81 10.78
CA ASN A 254 0.15 -2.72 10.29
C ASN A 254 -0.86 -2.97 11.41
N GLU A 255 -1.92 -2.20 11.41
CA GLU A 255 -3.13 -2.46 12.19
C GLU A 255 -3.96 -3.55 11.52
N ILE A 256 -4.54 -4.44 12.32
CA ILE A 256 -5.53 -5.40 11.84
C ILE A 256 -6.88 -4.69 11.78
N ARG A 257 -7.49 -4.65 10.59
CA ARG A 257 -8.82 -4.08 10.38
C ARG A 257 -9.91 -5.17 10.51
N PRO A 258 -11.16 -4.79 10.85
CA PRO A 258 -12.26 -5.75 11.03
C PRO A 258 -12.83 -6.25 9.69
N VAL A 259 -11.98 -6.95 8.91
CA VAL A 259 -12.31 -7.49 7.58
C VAL A 259 -11.80 -8.93 7.43
N GLY A 260 -12.42 -9.70 6.55
CA GLY A 260 -12.04 -11.07 6.25
C GLY A 260 -12.05 -11.96 7.49
N ARG A 261 -11.03 -12.82 7.65
CA ARG A 261 -10.96 -13.75 8.78
C ARG A 261 -10.79 -13.10 10.15
N ALA A 262 -10.35 -11.84 10.20
CA ALA A 262 -10.24 -11.12 11.47
C ALA A 262 -11.61 -10.96 12.17
N THR A 263 -12.70 -10.93 11.41
CA THR A 263 -14.07 -10.82 11.93
C THR A 263 -14.67 -12.16 12.38
N GLU A 264 -14.14 -13.28 11.89
CA GLU A 264 -14.70 -14.61 12.15
C GLU A 264 -14.36 -15.15 13.55
N ASN A 265 -13.29 -14.64 14.16
CA ASN A 265 -12.71 -15.24 15.36
C ASN A 265 -13.21 -14.68 16.69
N GLY A 266 -14.12 -13.71 16.71
CA GLY A 266 -14.70 -13.14 17.95
C GLY A 266 -13.68 -12.55 18.93
N LYS A 267 -12.42 -12.37 18.51
CA LYS A 267 -11.30 -11.96 19.38
C LYS A 267 -11.16 -10.44 19.38
N SER A 268 -11.80 -9.77 20.34
CA SER A 268 -11.63 -8.32 20.55
C SER A 268 -10.16 -7.89 20.79
N ASN A 269 -9.32 -8.80 21.29
CA ASN A 269 -7.92 -8.51 21.65
C ASN A 269 -6.95 -8.37 20.47
N ILE A 270 -7.40 -8.65 19.24
CA ILE A 270 -6.54 -8.48 18.04
C ILE A 270 -6.53 -7.04 17.54
N PHE A 271 -7.57 -6.28 17.79
CA PHE A 271 -7.66 -4.90 17.34
C PHE A 271 -6.90 -3.96 18.28
N LEU A 272 -6.34 -2.88 17.74
CA LEU A 272 -5.66 -1.85 18.51
C LEU A 272 -6.68 -0.92 19.15
N SER A 273 -6.52 -0.64 20.46
CA SER A 273 -7.17 0.49 21.11
C SER A 273 -6.44 1.80 20.78
N GLU A 274 -7.05 2.94 21.08
CA GLU A 274 -6.40 4.24 20.89
C GLU A 274 -5.11 4.37 21.73
N ASN A 275 -5.08 3.79 22.95
CA ASN A 275 -3.87 3.73 23.74
C ASN A 275 -2.77 2.87 23.10
N ASP A 276 -3.15 1.71 22.50
CA ASP A 276 -2.21 0.86 21.78
C ASP A 276 -1.63 1.61 20.57
N LYS A 277 -2.47 2.35 19.83
CA LYS A 277 -2.03 3.19 18.70
C LYS A 277 -1.06 4.28 19.15
N GLN A 278 -1.37 4.98 20.25
CA GLN A 278 -0.49 6.02 20.77
C GLN A 278 0.88 5.46 21.17
N MET A 279 0.93 4.30 21.83
CA MET A 279 2.19 3.62 22.18
C MET A 279 3.03 3.30 20.94
N LEU A 280 2.39 2.81 19.87
CA LEU A 280 3.06 2.51 18.61
C LEU A 280 3.57 3.79 17.90
N ILE A 281 2.78 4.88 17.93
CA ILE A 281 3.18 6.19 17.38
C ILE A 281 4.39 6.75 18.10
N ASP A 282 4.43 6.66 19.44
CA ASP A 282 5.55 7.15 20.22
C ASP A 282 6.82 6.34 19.91
N TYR A 283 6.71 5.02 19.85
CA TYR A 283 7.80 4.15 19.41
C TYR A 283 8.28 4.48 18.00
N TYR A 284 7.38 4.67 17.04
CA TYR A 284 7.70 5.07 15.67
C TYR A 284 8.52 6.36 15.65
N LYS A 285 8.09 7.41 16.38
CA LYS A 285 8.79 8.70 16.43
C LYS A 285 10.17 8.56 17.05
N GLU A 286 10.27 7.85 18.17
CA GLU A 286 11.53 7.61 18.88
C GLU A 286 12.52 6.86 17.99
N GLN A 287 12.12 5.71 17.44
CA GLN A 287 13.01 4.82 16.70
C GLN A 287 13.44 5.38 15.35
N ASN A 288 12.57 6.08 14.66
CA ASN A 288 12.94 6.71 13.39
C ASN A 288 13.90 7.90 13.56
N ARG A 289 13.91 8.55 14.74
CA ARG A 289 14.90 9.58 15.09
C ARG A 289 16.22 8.99 15.62
N SER A 290 16.22 7.74 16.01
CA SER A 290 17.41 7.04 16.51
C SER A 290 18.39 6.67 15.39
N ASN A 291 19.55 6.12 15.75
CA ASN A 291 20.57 5.65 14.81
C ASN A 291 20.29 4.25 14.22
N ARG A 292 19.11 3.69 14.40
CA ARG A 292 18.70 2.42 13.74
C ARG A 292 18.88 2.50 12.25
N LYS A 293 19.24 1.38 11.62
CA LYS A 293 19.35 1.28 10.15
C LYS A 293 17.99 1.08 9.49
N ILE A 294 17.09 0.33 10.13
CA ILE A 294 15.76 0.06 9.62
C ILE A 294 14.82 1.28 9.78
N ALA A 295 14.03 1.55 8.76
CA ALA A 295 12.96 2.55 8.82
C ALA A 295 11.65 1.89 9.30
N ILE A 296 10.99 2.47 10.27
CA ILE A 296 9.66 2.03 10.71
C ILE A 296 8.62 2.81 9.91
N VAL A 297 7.64 2.09 9.34
CA VAL A 297 6.54 2.65 8.56
C VAL A 297 5.23 2.18 9.19
N MET A 298 4.30 3.09 9.37
CA MET A 298 2.96 2.78 9.85
C MET A 298 1.92 3.33 8.86
N PRO A 299 1.46 2.52 7.89
CA PRO A 299 0.52 2.96 6.86
C PRO A 299 -0.75 3.57 7.47
N TRP A 300 -1.35 2.91 8.47
CA TRP A 300 -2.54 3.39 9.15
C TRP A 300 -2.35 4.75 9.85
N TYR A 301 -1.17 5.03 10.39
CA TYR A 301 -0.85 6.35 10.99
C TYR A 301 -0.75 7.45 9.92
N ASN A 302 -0.39 7.10 8.69
CA ASN A 302 -0.44 8.05 7.59
C ASN A 302 -1.88 8.35 7.13
N GLU A 303 -2.82 7.47 7.44
CA GLU A 303 -4.26 7.64 7.15
C GLU A 303 -5.00 8.39 8.25
N GLU A 304 -4.33 8.81 9.34
CA GLU A 304 -4.93 9.61 10.40
C GLU A 304 -5.38 11.00 9.88
N PRO A 305 -6.41 11.60 10.51
CA PRO A 305 -7.00 12.87 10.05
C PRO A 305 -6.02 14.04 9.96
N GLU A 306 -5.01 14.06 10.80
CA GLU A 306 -3.95 15.10 10.84
C GLU A 306 -2.93 14.92 9.72
N LYS A 307 -2.99 13.83 8.97
CA LYS A 307 -2.06 13.49 7.88
C LYS A 307 -2.78 13.43 6.53
N PHE A 308 -2.97 12.23 5.98
CA PHE A 308 -3.50 12.05 4.63
C PHE A 308 -4.97 11.61 4.60
N GLY A 309 -5.51 11.14 5.72
CA GLY A 309 -6.87 10.60 5.80
C GLY A 309 -7.06 9.32 4.96
N CYS A 310 -8.31 8.97 4.72
CA CYS A 310 -8.66 7.77 3.97
C CYS A 310 -8.33 7.91 2.48
N MET A 311 -7.30 7.22 2.04
CA MET A 311 -6.84 7.25 0.65
C MET A 311 -7.83 6.63 -0.35
N ALA A 312 -8.74 5.75 0.12
CA ALA A 312 -9.76 5.14 -0.73
C ALA A 312 -10.70 6.18 -1.37
N THR A 313 -10.98 7.29 -0.65
CA THR A 313 -11.89 8.34 -1.13
C THR A 313 -11.19 9.39 -2.01
N SER A 314 -9.89 9.29 -2.21
CA SER A 314 -9.09 10.27 -2.96
C SER A 314 -8.83 9.89 -4.42
N GLY A 315 -9.15 8.65 -4.84
CA GLY A 315 -8.81 8.16 -6.17
C GLY A 315 -7.31 7.91 -6.40
N GLN A 316 -6.49 7.84 -5.33
CA GLN A 316 -5.04 7.68 -5.48
C GLN A 316 -4.58 6.22 -5.49
N ASN A 317 -5.41 5.30 -5.08
CA ASN A 317 -5.10 3.88 -5.04
C ASN A 317 -6.25 3.02 -5.53
N VAL A 318 -5.91 1.84 -6.02
CA VAL A 318 -6.86 0.85 -6.49
C VAL A 318 -6.36 -0.56 -6.15
N TYR A 319 -7.29 -1.46 -5.92
CA TYR A 319 -7.04 -2.89 -5.79
C TYR A 319 -7.92 -3.67 -6.77
N ILE A 320 -7.33 -4.57 -7.52
CA ILE A 320 -8.03 -5.53 -8.37
C ILE A 320 -7.87 -6.91 -7.73
N ASN A 321 -8.97 -7.50 -7.30
CA ASN A 321 -8.93 -8.83 -6.68
C ASN A 321 -8.74 -9.94 -7.73
N SER A 322 -8.47 -11.17 -7.29
CA SER A 322 -8.19 -12.28 -8.19
C SER A 322 -9.39 -12.71 -9.06
N LYS A 323 -10.59 -12.22 -8.77
CA LYS A 323 -11.80 -12.44 -9.54
C LYS A 323 -12.14 -11.29 -10.50
N GLY A 324 -11.28 -10.26 -10.54
CA GLY A 324 -11.44 -9.12 -11.43
C GLY A 324 -12.26 -7.96 -10.87
N ASP A 325 -12.73 -8.02 -9.60
CA ASP A 325 -13.42 -6.87 -9.02
C ASP A 325 -12.42 -5.76 -8.71
N VAL A 326 -12.73 -4.56 -9.19
CA VAL A 326 -12.00 -3.33 -8.92
C VAL A 326 -12.53 -2.73 -7.61
N GLN A 327 -11.62 -2.47 -6.68
CA GLN A 327 -11.96 -1.96 -5.35
C GLN A 327 -11.13 -0.71 -5.03
N PRO A 328 -11.67 0.27 -4.30
CA PRO A 328 -10.94 1.52 -4.00
C PRO A 328 -9.85 1.33 -2.93
N CYS A 329 -9.86 0.21 -2.22
CA CYS A 329 -8.87 -0.13 -1.19
C CYS A 329 -8.79 -1.65 -1.02
N VAL A 330 -7.59 -2.18 -0.78
CA VAL A 330 -7.35 -3.61 -0.54
C VAL A 330 -8.10 -4.17 0.68
N LEU A 331 -8.41 -3.31 1.66
CA LEU A 331 -9.14 -3.68 2.88
C LEU A 331 -10.65 -3.42 2.79
N LEU A 332 -11.13 -2.83 1.69
CA LEU A 332 -12.53 -2.49 1.50
C LEU A 332 -13.16 -3.42 0.45
N ASN A 333 -13.89 -4.42 0.92
CA ASN A 333 -14.61 -5.34 0.05
C ASN A 333 -15.87 -4.66 -0.54
N ALA A 334 -15.66 -3.65 -1.38
CA ALA A 334 -16.69 -2.91 -2.11
C ALA A 334 -16.25 -2.79 -3.57
N SER A 335 -17.02 -3.40 -4.47
CA SER A 335 -16.71 -3.43 -5.91
C SER A 335 -17.15 -2.13 -6.57
N LEU A 336 -16.30 -1.60 -7.45
CA LEU A 336 -16.61 -0.49 -8.35
C LEU A 336 -17.06 -0.99 -9.73
N GLY A 337 -16.85 -2.27 -10.02
CA GLY A 337 -17.08 -2.96 -11.26
C GLY A 337 -16.13 -4.15 -11.40
N ASN A 338 -16.29 -4.94 -12.47
CA ASN A 338 -15.47 -6.13 -12.69
C ASN A 338 -14.85 -6.11 -14.08
N ILE A 339 -13.52 -6.34 -14.17
CA ILE A 339 -12.78 -6.27 -15.44
C ILE A 339 -13.09 -7.38 -16.45
N HIS A 340 -13.89 -8.39 -16.07
CA HIS A 340 -14.43 -9.35 -17.04
C HIS A 340 -15.63 -8.81 -17.83
N THR A 341 -16.39 -7.89 -17.23
CA THR A 341 -17.63 -7.35 -17.84
C THR A 341 -17.45 -5.95 -18.39
N GLN A 342 -16.47 -5.20 -17.87
CA GLN A 342 -16.15 -3.83 -18.27
C GLN A 342 -14.63 -3.67 -18.32
N GLY A 343 -14.10 -2.77 -19.15
CA GLY A 343 -12.67 -2.43 -19.09
C GLY A 343 -12.34 -1.67 -17.80
N PHE A 344 -11.12 -1.87 -17.26
CA PHE A 344 -10.67 -1.12 -16.06
C PHE A 344 -10.82 0.40 -16.25
N LYS A 345 -10.47 0.92 -17.43
CA LYS A 345 -10.59 2.34 -17.74
C LYS A 345 -12.03 2.85 -17.57
N GLU A 346 -13.03 2.10 -18.05
CA GLU A 346 -14.44 2.48 -17.92
C GLU A 346 -14.87 2.56 -16.45
N ILE A 347 -14.46 1.57 -15.65
CA ILE A 347 -14.74 1.55 -14.21
C ILE A 347 -14.07 2.74 -13.52
N TRP A 348 -12.80 2.99 -13.84
CA TRP A 348 -12.00 4.04 -13.22
C TRP A 348 -12.49 5.44 -13.57
N ASP A 349 -12.87 5.66 -14.83
CA ASP A 349 -13.43 6.94 -15.31
C ASP A 349 -14.81 7.25 -14.70
N LYS A 350 -15.60 6.22 -14.35
CA LYS A 350 -16.86 6.40 -13.62
C LYS A 350 -16.65 6.70 -12.14
N PHE A 351 -15.63 6.12 -11.54
CA PHE A 351 -15.33 6.26 -10.11
C PHE A 351 -14.61 7.55 -9.76
N THR A 352 -13.57 7.92 -10.51
CA THR A 352 -12.70 9.03 -10.14
C THR A 352 -13.41 10.39 -9.99
N PRO A 353 -14.45 10.73 -10.79
CA PRO A 353 -15.19 11.97 -10.57
C PRO A 353 -15.93 12.04 -9.22
N LEU A 354 -16.19 10.88 -8.60
CA LEU A 354 -16.82 10.81 -7.28
C LEU A 354 -15.82 11.03 -6.14
N CYS A 355 -14.52 11.05 -6.45
CA CYS A 355 -13.44 11.23 -5.47
C CYS A 355 -13.10 12.72 -5.34
N GLU A 356 -13.67 13.42 -4.36
CA GLU A 356 -13.43 14.84 -4.16
C GLU A 356 -12.20 15.10 -3.28
N HIS A 357 -12.08 14.40 -2.17
CA HIS A 357 -10.99 14.57 -1.19
C HIS A 357 -10.85 13.34 -0.29
N PRO A 358 -9.68 13.14 0.35
CA PRO A 358 -9.55 12.18 1.43
C PRO A 358 -10.38 12.62 2.63
N VAL A 359 -11.20 11.71 3.16
CA VAL A 359 -12.02 11.95 4.36
C VAL A 359 -11.23 11.63 5.63
N ARG A 360 -11.67 12.18 6.76
CA ARG A 360 -11.00 12.02 8.06
C ARG A 360 -11.09 10.60 8.61
N GLU A 361 -12.18 9.91 8.33
CA GLU A 361 -12.44 8.57 8.88
C GLU A 361 -12.12 7.49 7.86
N CYS A 362 -11.60 6.37 8.33
CA CYS A 362 -11.39 5.20 7.48
C CYS A 362 -12.74 4.54 7.16
N ILE A 363 -13.16 4.62 5.89
CA ILE A 363 -14.45 4.08 5.43
C ILE A 363 -14.56 2.55 5.56
N VAL A 364 -13.46 1.83 5.79
CA VAL A 364 -13.49 0.40 6.12
C VAL A 364 -14.25 0.16 7.43
N HIS A 365 -14.02 1.00 8.46
CA HIS A 365 -14.76 0.88 9.72
C HIS A 365 -16.24 1.21 9.55
N THR A 366 -16.55 2.24 8.76
CA THR A 366 -17.94 2.66 8.49
C THR A 366 -18.74 1.57 7.75
N LEU A 367 -18.09 0.87 6.80
CA LEU A 367 -18.76 -0.11 5.94
C LEU A 367 -18.62 -1.56 6.42
N SER A 368 -17.77 -1.85 7.41
CA SER A 368 -17.48 -3.23 7.83
C SER A 368 -18.72 -4.04 8.17
N ASP A 369 -19.65 -3.48 8.94
CA ASP A 369 -20.88 -4.17 9.33
C ASP A 369 -21.80 -4.47 8.13
N ARG A 370 -21.87 -3.54 7.17
CA ARG A 370 -22.67 -3.71 5.95
C ARG A 370 -22.08 -4.78 5.05
N ILE A 371 -20.75 -4.76 4.85
CA ILE A 371 -20.02 -5.77 4.09
C ILE A 371 -20.14 -7.15 4.72
N ASN A 372 -20.03 -7.25 6.04
CA ASN A 372 -20.11 -8.52 6.75
C ASN A 372 -21.50 -9.15 6.70
N ARG A 373 -22.56 -8.33 6.57
CA ARG A 373 -23.96 -8.80 6.36
C ARG A 373 -24.24 -9.22 4.93
N SER A 374 -23.44 -8.79 3.96
CA SER A 374 -23.60 -9.20 2.57
C SER A 374 -23.33 -10.71 2.42
N LYS A 375 -24.17 -11.41 1.66
CA LYS A 375 -24.03 -12.86 1.40
C LYS A 375 -22.69 -13.20 0.74
N THR A 376 -22.17 -12.31 -0.05
CA THR A 376 -20.91 -12.47 -0.81
C THR A 376 -19.71 -11.92 -0.07
N HIS A 377 -19.90 -11.23 1.08
CA HIS A 377 -18.87 -10.43 1.76
C HIS A 377 -18.18 -9.41 0.83
N LEU A 378 -18.87 -8.99 -0.21
CA LEU A 378 -18.47 -7.96 -1.15
C LEU A 378 -19.71 -7.11 -1.45
N LEU A 379 -19.62 -5.79 -1.32
CA LEU A 379 -20.68 -4.88 -1.80
C LEU A 379 -20.66 -4.83 -3.33
N PRO A 380 -21.81 -4.99 -3.98
CA PRO A 380 -21.88 -4.91 -5.44
C PRO A 380 -21.64 -3.47 -5.93
N PRO A 381 -21.30 -3.29 -7.24
CA PRO A 381 -20.96 -1.98 -7.79
C PRO A 381 -22.06 -0.92 -7.61
N GLU A 382 -23.31 -1.30 -7.80
CA GLU A 382 -24.46 -0.40 -7.67
C GLU A 382 -24.53 0.19 -6.27
N GLU A 383 -24.50 -0.67 -5.24
CA GLU A 383 -24.53 -0.23 -3.84
C GLU A 383 -23.29 0.59 -3.47
N THR A 384 -22.13 0.21 -3.99
CA THR A 384 -20.86 0.92 -3.71
C THR A 384 -20.91 2.33 -4.28
N LEU A 385 -21.33 2.48 -5.53
CA LEU A 385 -21.38 3.77 -6.21
C LEU A 385 -22.49 4.69 -5.64
N GLU A 386 -23.63 4.14 -5.22
CA GLU A 386 -24.70 4.89 -4.56
C GLU A 386 -24.25 5.48 -3.21
N LEU A 387 -23.39 4.77 -2.48
CA LEU A 387 -22.86 5.24 -1.19
C LEU A 387 -21.74 6.29 -1.33
N TRP A 388 -21.03 6.31 -2.46
CA TRP A 388 -19.84 7.13 -2.61
C TRP A 388 -20.07 8.63 -2.40
N PRO A 389 -21.17 9.24 -2.90
CA PRO A 389 -21.48 10.64 -2.65
C PRO A 389 -21.69 11.01 -1.17
N GLU A 390 -22.01 10.03 -0.31
CA GLU A 390 -22.11 10.27 1.14
C GLU A 390 -20.72 10.51 1.74
N PHE A 391 -19.71 9.78 1.28
CA PHE A 391 -18.33 9.99 1.72
C PHE A 391 -17.77 11.34 1.25
N SER A 392 -18.15 11.81 0.06
CA SER A 392 -17.75 13.14 -0.43
C SER A 392 -18.32 14.29 0.43
N LYS A 393 -19.40 14.04 1.19
CA LYS A 393 -19.97 15.01 2.14
C LYS A 393 -19.28 15.01 3.50
N MET A 394 -18.49 13.95 3.81
CA MET A 394 -17.76 13.86 5.08
C MET A 394 -16.68 14.94 5.15
N GLU A 395 -16.28 15.27 6.36
CA GLU A 395 -15.30 16.33 6.59
C GLU A 395 -13.94 15.98 5.97
N PRO A 396 -13.37 16.88 5.13
CA PRO A 396 -12.03 16.70 4.57
C PRO A 396 -10.97 16.81 5.67
N ILE A 397 -9.83 16.20 5.45
CA ILE A 397 -8.68 16.31 6.35
C ILE A 397 -8.15 17.75 6.42
N ASP A 398 -7.51 18.09 7.54
CA ASP A 398 -6.96 19.43 7.79
C ASP A 398 -5.92 19.86 6.78
N LEU A 399 -5.17 18.92 6.22
CA LEU A 399 -4.20 19.17 5.15
C LEU A 399 -4.87 19.82 3.94
N PHE A 400 -6.02 19.28 3.52
CA PHE A 400 -6.76 19.80 2.37
C PHE A 400 -7.39 21.16 2.66
N LYS A 401 -7.90 21.37 3.86
CA LYS A 401 -8.39 22.71 4.31
C LYS A 401 -7.30 23.78 4.24
N LYS A 402 -6.06 23.42 4.62
CA LYS A 402 -4.90 24.33 4.58
C LYS A 402 -4.37 24.60 3.17
N ILE A 403 -4.49 23.63 2.27
CA ILE A 403 -4.00 23.73 0.89
C ILE A 403 -5.03 24.42 -0.02
N ASP A 404 -6.33 24.17 0.15
CA ASP A 404 -7.42 24.61 -0.72
C ASP A 404 -8.06 25.95 -0.35
N VAL A 405 -7.43 26.78 0.45
CA VAL A 405 -7.98 28.10 0.92
C VAL A 405 -8.43 29.05 -0.20
N LYS A 406 -8.36 28.68 -1.49
CA LYS A 406 -8.78 29.54 -2.60
C LYS A 406 -9.97 29.05 -3.46
N LYS A 407 -10.69 27.99 -3.10
CA LYS A 407 -11.83 27.52 -3.94
C LYS A 407 -13.21 28.04 -3.57
N LYS A 408 -13.33 29.00 -2.63
CA LYS A 408 -14.63 29.61 -2.26
C LYS A 408 -14.73 31.07 -2.65
N GLY A 409 -14.21 31.44 -3.80
CA GLY A 409 -14.32 32.82 -4.25
C GLY A 409 -13.81 33.01 -5.67
N GLN A 410 -14.39 32.33 -6.62
CA GLN A 410 -14.52 32.77 -8.02
C GLN A 410 -15.53 31.89 -8.72
#